data_cafd397045840f25740bec41981fdf7d
#
_entry.id   cafd397045840f25740bec41981fdf7d
#
_cell.length_a   1.000
_cell.length_b   1.000
_cell.length_c   1.000
_cell.angle_alpha   90.00
_cell.angle_beta   90.00
_cell.angle_gamma   90.00
#
_symmetry.space_group_name_H-M   'P 1'
#
loop_
_entity.id
_entity.type
_entity.pdbx_description
1 polymer ?
#
loop_
_entity_poly.entity_id
_entity_poly.type
_entity_poly.pdbx_seq_one_letter_code
_entity_poly.pdbx_strand_id
1 'polypeptide(L)'
;MCFSSDRLATEGSLSLMWGPRLSEVYITNSLLKGQVALDQLQPKEIPGTSIVGYYLPPEVPDSLPSSIATNPHRPVDLVVDLKEGGPIIPQEIWTPHTSKNQQDLVADAMLHLPIYFIGDGGKLGVSYAHAFNKAPTRTLDGGEEETFDFGKSSVELRVCLWPYKRKEFTMYLGKKSVTRRTLAQKVFARLKDLFENPPELDIMHKKVC
;
A
#
# COMPACT_ATOMS: atom_id res chain seq x y z
N MET A 1 5.96 -24.30 7.54
CA MET A 1 5.62 -23.83 6.18
C MET A 1 6.88 -23.23 5.58
N CYS A 2 7.25 -23.62 4.35
CA CYS A 2 8.38 -22.97 3.67
C CYS A 2 7.88 -21.67 3.06
N PHE A 3 8.33 -20.54 3.58
CA PHE A 3 8.04 -19.22 3.02
C PHE A 3 9.06 -18.96 1.93
N SER A 4 8.66 -19.00 0.66
CA SER A 4 9.55 -18.72 -0.47
C SER A 4 9.26 -17.37 -1.08
N SER A 5 10.23 -16.77 -1.75
CA SER A 5 10.07 -15.53 -2.55
C SER A 5 9.01 -15.71 -3.65
N ASP A 6 8.81 -16.94 -4.12
CA ASP A 6 7.78 -17.28 -5.11
C ASP A 6 6.37 -17.00 -4.58
N ARG A 7 6.16 -17.20 -3.28
CA ARG A 7 4.88 -16.88 -2.64
C ARG A 7 4.59 -15.38 -2.64
N LEU A 8 5.61 -14.56 -2.41
CA LEU A 8 5.46 -13.11 -2.48
C LEU A 8 5.10 -12.65 -3.90
N ALA A 9 5.73 -13.24 -4.91
CA ALA A 9 5.46 -12.91 -6.30
C ALA A 9 4.04 -13.31 -6.76
N THR A 10 3.43 -14.34 -6.16
CA THR A 10 2.11 -14.86 -6.57
C THR A 10 0.98 -14.45 -5.65
N GLU A 11 1.23 -14.32 -4.35
CA GLU A 11 0.23 -14.09 -3.31
C GLU A 11 0.46 -12.77 -2.55
N GLY A 12 1.53 -12.03 -2.86
CA GLY A 12 1.81 -10.73 -2.26
C GLY A 12 0.72 -9.72 -2.60
N SER A 13 0.36 -8.87 -1.64
CA SER A 13 -0.70 -7.87 -1.81
C SER A 13 -0.40 -6.90 -2.95
N LEU A 14 0.85 -6.51 -3.13
CA LEU A 14 1.28 -5.67 -4.24
C LEU A 14 1.20 -6.41 -5.57
N SER A 15 1.55 -7.70 -5.59
CA SER A 15 1.45 -8.53 -6.77
C SER A 15 0.01 -8.75 -7.22
N LEU A 16 -0.90 -8.93 -6.27
CA LEU A 16 -2.33 -9.03 -6.53
C LEU A 16 -2.95 -7.71 -7.01
N MET A 17 -2.44 -6.57 -6.53
CA MET A 17 -2.91 -5.25 -6.96
C MET A 17 -2.39 -4.83 -8.32
N TRP A 18 -1.10 -4.96 -8.57
CA TRP A 18 -0.41 -4.36 -9.72
C TRP A 18 0.12 -5.37 -10.73
N GLY A 19 0.02 -6.64 -10.41
CA GLY A 19 0.65 -7.74 -11.14
C GLY A 19 2.09 -8.02 -10.66
N PRO A 20 2.57 -9.26 -10.81
CA PRO A 20 3.83 -9.71 -10.23
C PRO A 20 5.05 -8.93 -10.75
N ARG A 21 5.08 -8.62 -12.04
CA ARG A 21 6.22 -7.92 -12.63
C ARG A 21 6.39 -6.49 -12.11
N LEU A 22 5.29 -5.76 -11.95
CA LEU A 22 5.37 -4.37 -11.48
C LEU A 22 5.64 -4.31 -9.98
N SER A 23 5.09 -5.27 -9.22
CA SER A 23 5.40 -5.45 -7.80
C SER A 23 6.88 -5.73 -7.58
N GLU A 24 7.47 -6.64 -8.37
CA GLU A 24 8.90 -6.94 -8.32
C GLU A 24 9.75 -5.69 -8.59
N VAL A 25 9.47 -4.96 -9.66
CA VAL A 25 10.18 -3.70 -9.98
C VAL A 25 10.05 -2.68 -8.85
N TYR A 26 8.87 -2.55 -8.27
CA TYR A 26 8.66 -1.65 -7.14
C TYR A 26 9.52 -2.06 -5.94
N ILE A 27 9.47 -3.31 -5.54
CA ILE A 27 10.22 -3.79 -4.37
C ILE A 27 11.73 -3.71 -4.62
N THR A 28 12.21 -4.30 -5.70
CA THR A 28 13.65 -4.42 -5.93
C THR A 28 14.31 -3.11 -6.33
N ASN A 29 13.73 -2.37 -7.25
CA ASN A 29 14.37 -1.20 -7.83
C ASN A 29 13.97 0.10 -7.13
N SER A 30 12.69 0.30 -6.82
CA SER A 30 12.24 1.53 -6.19
C SER A 30 12.53 1.57 -4.70
N LEU A 31 12.14 0.54 -3.95
CA LEU A 31 12.35 0.50 -2.51
C LEU A 31 13.78 0.10 -2.15
N LEU A 32 14.24 -1.01 -2.64
CA LEU A 32 15.49 -1.63 -2.18
C LEU A 32 16.72 -1.20 -3.00
N LYS A 33 16.52 -0.46 -4.08
CA LYS A 33 17.59 0.05 -4.96
C LYS A 33 18.58 -1.05 -5.40
N GLY A 34 18.07 -2.28 -5.59
CA GLY A 34 18.87 -3.44 -5.96
C GLY A 34 19.80 -3.98 -4.86
N GLN A 35 19.70 -3.47 -3.63
CA GLN A 35 20.63 -3.81 -2.55
C GLN A 35 20.20 -5.01 -1.71
N VAL A 36 18.91 -5.34 -1.75
CA VAL A 36 18.34 -6.49 -1.06
C VAL A 36 17.55 -7.29 -2.08
N ALA A 37 17.82 -8.56 -2.19
CA ALA A 37 17.06 -9.45 -3.07
C ALA A 37 15.75 -9.92 -2.38
N LEU A 38 14.75 -10.28 -3.16
CA LEU A 38 13.44 -10.70 -2.62
C LEU A 38 13.52 -11.90 -1.68
N ASP A 39 14.44 -12.81 -1.94
CA ASP A 39 14.69 -14.01 -1.13
C ASP A 39 15.38 -13.71 0.21
N GLN A 40 15.93 -12.52 0.38
CA GLN A 40 16.51 -12.03 1.63
C GLN A 40 15.45 -11.40 2.55
N LEU A 41 14.25 -11.12 2.05
CA LEU A 41 13.16 -10.61 2.87
C LEU A 41 12.72 -11.68 3.88
N GLN A 42 12.51 -11.25 5.11
CA GLN A 42 12.16 -12.14 6.21
C GLN A 42 10.65 -12.21 6.40
N PRO A 43 10.03 -13.37 6.16
CA PRO A 43 8.62 -13.56 6.44
C PRO A 43 8.39 -13.67 7.97
N LYS A 44 7.41 -12.93 8.47
CA LYS A 44 6.99 -12.95 9.87
C LYS A 44 5.47 -12.86 9.95
N GLU A 45 4.86 -13.74 10.72
CA GLU A 45 3.43 -13.64 11.00
C GLU A 45 3.13 -12.37 11.82
N ILE A 46 2.08 -11.66 11.43
CA ILE A 46 1.58 -10.54 12.21
C ILE A 46 0.76 -11.13 13.36
N PRO A 47 1.11 -10.85 14.63
CA PRO A 47 0.46 -11.46 15.78
C PRO A 47 -1.06 -11.30 15.77
N GLY A 48 -1.78 -12.40 16.04
CA GLY A 48 -3.24 -12.41 16.06
C GLY A 48 -3.93 -12.35 14.70
N THR A 49 -3.19 -12.58 13.60
CA THR A 49 -3.70 -12.51 12.25
C THR A 49 -3.29 -13.74 11.42
N SER A 50 -3.94 -13.95 10.27
CA SER A 50 -3.49 -14.88 9.23
C SER A 50 -2.56 -14.23 8.18
N ILE A 51 -2.09 -13.01 8.46
CA ILE A 51 -1.25 -12.24 7.54
C ILE A 51 0.22 -12.53 7.80
N VAL A 52 0.97 -12.76 6.74
CA VAL A 52 2.43 -12.86 6.76
C VAL A 52 3.02 -11.59 6.16
N GLY A 53 3.73 -10.81 6.97
CA GLY A 53 4.50 -9.66 6.51
C GLY A 53 5.89 -10.08 6.06
N TYR A 54 6.38 -9.48 5.00
CA TYR A 54 7.76 -9.60 4.52
C TYR A 54 8.54 -8.37 4.92
N TYR A 55 9.57 -8.54 5.72
CA TYR A 55 10.35 -7.46 6.33
C TYR A 55 11.77 -7.45 5.80
N LEU A 56 12.41 -6.31 5.93
CA LEU A 56 13.84 -6.19 5.66
C LEU A 56 14.64 -7.04 6.65
N PRO A 57 15.79 -7.61 6.23
CA PRO A 57 16.71 -8.27 7.14
C PRO A 57 17.22 -7.27 8.21
N PRO A 58 17.65 -7.74 9.39
CA PRO A 58 18.18 -6.87 10.45
C PRO A 58 19.40 -6.05 10.03
N GLU A 59 20.24 -6.63 9.18
CA GLU A 59 21.42 -5.98 8.63
C GLU A 59 21.07 -5.30 7.30
N VAL A 60 20.41 -4.16 7.42
CA VAL A 60 20.04 -3.34 6.26
C VAL A 60 21.25 -2.51 5.84
N PRO A 61 21.62 -2.47 4.54
CA PRO A 61 22.68 -1.58 4.06
C PRO A 61 22.40 -0.10 4.39
N ASP A 62 23.41 0.62 4.88
CA ASP A 62 23.34 2.05 5.21
C ASP A 62 22.92 2.94 4.04
N SER A 63 23.03 2.41 2.84
CA SER A 63 22.71 3.09 1.58
C SER A 63 21.23 3.08 1.22
N LEU A 64 20.37 2.37 1.96
CA LEU A 64 18.92 2.46 1.75
C LEU A 64 18.39 3.84 2.13
N PRO A 65 17.31 4.31 1.46
CA PRO A 65 16.68 5.56 1.83
C PRO A 65 16.35 5.61 3.32
N SER A 66 16.63 6.73 3.97
CA SER A 66 16.40 6.91 5.42
C SER A 66 14.96 6.60 5.84
N SER A 67 13.99 6.88 4.97
CA SER A 67 12.57 6.55 5.19
C SER A 67 12.29 5.04 5.32
N ILE A 68 13.17 4.21 4.77
CA ILE A 68 13.09 2.74 4.85
C ILE A 68 13.91 2.26 6.05
N ALA A 69 15.14 2.74 6.17
CA ALA A 69 16.05 2.35 7.25
C ALA A 69 15.52 2.72 8.65
N THR A 70 14.77 3.82 8.77
CA THR A 70 14.16 4.25 10.04
C THR A 70 12.90 3.48 10.44
N ASN A 71 12.36 2.64 9.56
CA ASN A 71 11.14 1.87 9.80
C ASN A 71 11.31 0.36 9.54
N PRO A 72 12.28 -0.31 10.16
CA PRO A 72 12.58 -1.73 9.91
C PRO A 72 11.43 -2.67 10.34
N HIS A 73 10.50 -2.15 11.14
CA HIS A 73 9.33 -2.91 11.63
C HIS A 73 8.12 -2.86 10.68
N ARG A 74 8.22 -2.11 9.58
CA ARG A 74 7.15 -2.06 8.59
C ARG A 74 7.38 -3.13 7.52
N PRO A 75 6.35 -3.87 7.15
CA PRO A 75 6.48 -4.84 6.06
C PRO A 75 6.67 -4.13 4.70
N VAL A 76 7.50 -4.72 3.88
CA VAL A 76 7.67 -4.34 2.47
C VAL A 76 6.44 -4.76 1.66
N ASP A 77 5.91 -5.95 1.95
CA ASP A 77 4.66 -6.46 1.38
C ASP A 77 4.00 -7.44 2.35
N LEU A 78 2.74 -7.77 2.07
CA LEU A 78 1.92 -8.69 2.86
C LEU A 78 1.41 -9.83 1.99
N VAL A 79 1.39 -11.04 2.56
CA VAL A 79 0.63 -12.17 2.02
C VAL A 79 -0.59 -12.39 2.91
N VAL A 80 -1.77 -12.36 2.32
CA VAL A 80 -3.06 -12.41 3.01
C VAL A 80 -3.83 -13.65 2.57
N ASP A 81 -4.49 -14.32 3.50
CA ASP A 81 -5.45 -15.36 3.12
C ASP A 81 -6.72 -14.71 2.51
N LEU A 82 -6.83 -14.82 1.19
CA LEU A 82 -7.96 -14.25 0.44
C LEU A 82 -9.30 -14.93 0.76
N LYS A 83 -9.29 -16.13 1.34
CA LYS A 83 -10.52 -16.80 1.75
C LYS A 83 -11.19 -16.07 2.91
N GLU A 84 -10.38 -15.47 3.79
CA GLU A 84 -10.88 -14.71 4.94
C GLU A 84 -11.06 -13.22 4.64
N GLY A 85 -10.15 -12.63 3.84
CA GLY A 85 -10.11 -11.20 3.55
C GLY A 85 -10.95 -10.74 2.36
N GLY A 86 -11.41 -11.68 1.52
CA GLY A 86 -12.03 -11.35 0.24
C GLY A 86 -11.02 -10.98 -0.86
N PRO A 87 -11.49 -10.78 -2.10
CA PRO A 87 -10.61 -10.50 -3.23
C PRO A 87 -9.96 -9.11 -3.11
N ILE A 88 -8.67 -9.04 -3.46
CA ILE A 88 -8.00 -7.76 -3.65
C ILE A 88 -8.42 -7.21 -5.01
N ILE A 89 -8.91 -5.97 -5.02
CA ILE A 89 -9.30 -5.30 -6.26
C ILE A 89 -8.01 -4.85 -6.97
N PRO A 90 -7.75 -5.29 -8.21
CA PRO A 90 -6.62 -4.82 -8.99
C PRO A 90 -6.66 -3.30 -9.16
N GLN A 91 -5.51 -2.67 -9.03
CA GLN A 91 -5.37 -1.23 -9.15
C GLN A 91 -4.25 -0.89 -10.13
N GLU A 92 -4.31 0.30 -10.70
CA GLU A 92 -3.23 0.84 -11.51
C GLU A 92 -2.36 1.75 -10.65
N ILE A 93 -1.05 1.67 -10.85
CA ILE A 93 -0.16 2.69 -10.32
C ILE A 93 -0.37 3.97 -11.12
N TRP A 94 -0.58 5.07 -10.39
CA TRP A 94 -0.62 6.38 -11.05
C TRP A 94 0.75 6.69 -11.69
N THR A 95 0.72 7.03 -12.95
CA THR A 95 1.90 7.50 -13.68
C THR A 95 1.61 8.84 -14.31
N PRO A 96 2.57 9.78 -14.31
CA PRO A 96 2.41 11.03 -15.02
C PRO A 96 2.25 10.75 -16.54
N HIS A 97 1.60 11.66 -17.24
CA HIS A 97 1.52 11.60 -18.70
C HIS A 97 2.92 11.77 -19.30
N THR A 98 3.54 10.69 -19.69
CA THR A 98 4.91 10.64 -20.24
C THR A 98 5.02 9.48 -21.22
N SER A 99 6.03 9.55 -22.09
CA SER A 99 6.36 8.48 -23.02
C SER A 99 7.06 7.27 -22.35
N LYS A 100 7.51 7.41 -21.11
CA LYS A 100 8.13 6.31 -20.36
C LYS A 100 7.09 5.24 -20.05
N ASN A 101 7.51 3.98 -20.11
CA ASN A 101 6.66 2.88 -19.66
C ASN A 101 6.51 2.90 -18.14
N GLN A 102 5.48 2.22 -17.64
CA GLN A 102 5.14 2.21 -16.22
C GLN A 102 6.25 1.62 -15.34
N GLN A 103 6.95 0.61 -15.83
CA GLN A 103 8.03 -0.04 -15.07
C GLN A 103 9.23 0.89 -14.88
N ASP A 104 9.64 1.61 -15.92
CA ASP A 104 10.73 2.57 -15.83
C ASP A 104 10.38 3.70 -14.87
N LEU A 105 9.13 4.18 -14.92
CA LEU A 105 8.66 5.22 -14.01
C LEU A 105 8.67 4.75 -12.55
N VAL A 106 8.27 3.52 -12.28
CA VAL A 106 8.30 2.94 -10.94
C VAL A 106 9.72 2.69 -10.48
N ALA A 107 10.61 2.20 -11.35
CA ALA A 107 12.01 1.96 -11.03
C ALA A 107 12.76 3.26 -10.70
N ASP A 108 12.48 4.34 -11.45
CA ASP A 108 13.11 5.65 -11.24
C ASP A 108 12.53 6.41 -10.03
N ALA A 109 11.32 6.08 -9.60
CA ALA A 109 10.66 6.77 -8.50
C ALA A 109 11.32 6.45 -7.16
N MET A 110 11.41 7.45 -6.30
CA MET A 110 11.75 7.26 -4.87
C MET A 110 10.45 7.03 -4.09
N LEU A 111 9.94 5.81 -4.14
CA LEU A 111 8.72 5.45 -3.44
C LEU A 111 9.03 5.04 -1.99
N HIS A 112 8.07 5.25 -1.11
CA HIS A 112 8.16 4.86 0.30
C HIS A 112 7.57 3.47 0.52
N LEU A 113 7.86 2.88 1.69
CA LEU A 113 7.18 1.65 2.12
C LEU A 113 5.66 1.83 2.10
N PRO A 114 4.91 0.81 1.66
CA PRO A 114 3.46 0.85 1.69
C PRO A 114 2.92 1.10 3.10
N ILE A 115 1.78 1.76 3.19
CA ILE A 115 1.07 1.95 4.45
C ILE A 115 -0.13 1.00 4.44
N TYR A 116 -0.05 -0.05 5.24
CA TYR A 116 -1.12 -1.01 5.39
C TYR A 116 -2.03 -0.64 6.56
N PHE A 117 -3.33 -0.75 6.34
CA PHE A 117 -4.34 -0.63 7.38
C PHE A 117 -4.80 -2.03 7.76
N ILE A 118 -4.50 -2.45 8.97
CA ILE A 118 -4.89 -3.76 9.51
C ILE A 118 -5.94 -3.49 10.58
N GLY A 119 -7.13 -4.03 10.38
CA GLY A 119 -8.22 -3.90 11.34
C GLY A 119 -8.13 -4.92 12.48
N ASP A 120 -8.92 -4.73 13.51
CA ASP A 120 -9.06 -5.68 14.60
C ASP A 120 -9.44 -7.07 14.09
N GLY A 121 -8.83 -8.10 14.67
CA GLY A 121 -8.95 -9.47 14.20
C GLY A 121 -8.10 -9.78 12.96
N GLY A 122 -7.12 -8.91 12.63
CA GLY A 122 -6.08 -9.18 11.66
C GLY A 122 -6.53 -9.20 10.20
N LYS A 123 -7.58 -8.48 9.87
CA LYS A 123 -8.03 -8.34 8.47
C LYS A 123 -7.32 -7.18 7.81
N LEU A 124 -6.84 -7.39 6.58
CA LEU A 124 -6.30 -6.29 5.78
C LEU A 124 -7.42 -5.35 5.36
N GLY A 125 -7.21 -4.06 5.61
CA GLY A 125 -8.16 -3.01 5.33
C GLY A 125 -9.14 -2.75 6.48
N VAL A 126 -9.97 -1.73 6.31
CA VAL A 126 -11.03 -1.33 7.23
C VAL A 126 -12.33 -1.33 6.45
N SER A 127 -13.38 -1.93 7.00
CA SER A 127 -14.66 -1.97 6.29
C SER A 127 -15.25 -0.57 6.14
N TYR A 128 -15.89 -0.32 5.00
CA TYR A 128 -16.56 0.94 4.71
C TYR A 128 -17.55 1.34 5.82
N ALA A 129 -18.35 0.37 6.31
CA ALA A 129 -19.29 0.62 7.39
C ALA A 129 -18.62 1.06 8.70
N HIS A 130 -17.47 0.49 9.01
CA HIS A 130 -16.68 0.89 10.19
C HIS A 130 -15.99 2.24 10.00
N ALA A 131 -15.60 2.60 8.79
CA ALA A 131 -14.92 3.86 8.52
C ALA A 131 -15.81 5.10 8.77
N PHE A 132 -17.13 4.96 8.74
CA PHE A 132 -18.09 6.07 8.90
C PHE A 132 -18.79 6.12 10.26
N ASN A 133 -18.73 5.09 11.06
CA ASN A 133 -19.23 5.13 12.42
C ASN A 133 -18.28 5.94 13.32
N LYS A 134 -18.80 6.78 14.22
CA LYS A 134 -18.00 7.60 15.13
C LYS A 134 -17.02 6.83 16.05
N ALA A 135 -17.14 5.50 16.10
CA ALA A 135 -16.26 4.61 16.83
C ALA A 135 -15.28 3.75 15.98
N PRO A 136 -15.07 4.02 14.68
CA PRO A 136 -14.48 3.07 13.74
C PRO A 136 -12.99 2.82 13.96
N THR A 137 -12.34 3.75 14.60
CA THR A 137 -10.88 3.79 14.66
C THR A 137 -10.31 3.11 15.91
N ARG A 138 -11.17 2.61 16.79
CA ARG A 138 -10.74 1.74 17.89
C ARG A 138 -10.29 0.36 17.42
N THR A 139 -10.62 0.04 16.18
CA THR A 139 -10.41 -1.27 15.57
C THR A 139 -9.26 -1.30 14.56
N LEU A 140 -8.41 -0.30 14.55
CA LEU A 140 -7.22 -0.26 13.68
C LEU A 140 -5.99 -0.60 14.51
N ASP A 141 -5.34 -1.70 14.17
CA ASP A 141 -4.09 -2.14 14.81
C ASP A 141 -2.99 -1.08 14.63
N GLY A 142 -2.29 -0.74 15.72
CA GLY A 142 -1.26 0.31 15.73
C GLY A 142 -1.77 1.72 15.36
N GLY A 143 -3.09 1.96 15.50
CA GLY A 143 -3.72 3.19 15.00
C GLY A 143 -3.18 4.49 15.58
N GLU A 144 -2.77 4.50 16.86
CA GLU A 144 -2.19 5.68 17.51
C GLU A 144 -0.66 5.61 17.68
N GLU A 145 -0.10 4.41 17.62
CA GLU A 145 1.30 4.16 17.92
C GLU A 145 2.21 4.52 16.75
N GLU A 146 1.75 4.29 15.54
CA GLU A 146 2.54 4.59 14.34
C GLU A 146 2.18 5.96 13.77
N THR A 147 3.21 6.77 13.55
CA THR A 147 3.09 8.07 12.91
C THR A 147 3.82 8.10 11.57
N PHE A 148 3.25 8.84 10.63
CA PHE A 148 3.82 9.07 9.29
C PHE A 148 4.16 10.53 9.12
N ASP A 149 5.44 10.82 8.87
CA ASP A 149 5.89 12.17 8.54
C ASP A 149 5.94 12.35 7.01
N PHE A 150 5.07 13.18 6.49
CA PHE A 150 5.03 13.53 5.08
C PHE A 150 5.84 14.79 4.75
N GLY A 151 6.43 15.44 5.75
CA GLY A 151 7.12 16.71 5.57
C GLY A 151 6.23 17.88 5.13
N LYS A 152 4.93 17.63 4.91
CA LYS A 152 3.94 18.58 4.36
C LYS A 152 2.63 18.51 5.13
N SER A 153 1.88 19.63 5.14
CA SER A 153 0.54 19.70 5.74
C SER A 153 -0.57 19.19 4.83
N SER A 154 -0.26 18.91 3.56
CA SER A 154 -1.18 18.32 2.59
C SER A 154 -0.48 17.35 1.66
N VAL A 155 -1.22 16.35 1.22
CA VAL A 155 -0.78 15.35 0.23
C VAL A 155 -1.88 15.15 -0.81
N GLU A 156 -1.51 14.64 -1.98
CA GLU A 156 -2.47 14.22 -2.98
C GLU A 156 -2.77 12.73 -2.82
N LEU A 157 -4.04 12.41 -2.66
CA LEU A 157 -4.54 11.05 -2.75
C LEU A 157 -5.00 10.81 -4.20
N ARG A 158 -4.36 9.88 -4.87
CA ARG A 158 -4.69 9.47 -6.23
C ARG A 158 -5.34 8.10 -6.19
N VAL A 159 -6.52 8.00 -6.77
CA VAL A 159 -7.33 6.78 -6.80
C VAL A 159 -7.53 6.36 -8.23
N CYS A 160 -7.12 5.13 -8.52
CA CYS A 160 -7.22 4.51 -9.85
C CYS A 160 -8.02 3.20 -9.71
N LEU A 161 -9.33 3.29 -9.66
CA LEU A 161 -10.23 2.15 -9.57
C LEU A 161 -10.82 1.87 -10.94
N TRP A 162 -10.39 0.80 -11.56
CA TRP A 162 -11.01 0.35 -12.81
C TRP A 162 -12.49 -0.06 -12.56
N PRO A 163 -13.45 0.28 -13.42
CA PRO A 163 -13.33 0.95 -14.73
C PRO A 163 -13.52 2.47 -14.71
N TYR A 164 -13.32 3.12 -13.59
CA TYR A 164 -13.57 4.55 -13.44
C TYR A 164 -12.36 5.39 -13.86
N LYS A 165 -12.63 6.62 -14.31
CA LYS A 165 -11.57 7.61 -14.54
C LYS A 165 -10.77 7.86 -13.24
N ARG A 166 -9.48 8.04 -13.39
CA ARG A 166 -8.58 8.42 -12.29
C ARG A 166 -9.08 9.67 -11.60
N LYS A 167 -9.00 9.70 -10.27
CA LYS A 167 -9.39 10.85 -9.47
C LYS A 167 -8.28 11.25 -8.51
N GLU A 168 -8.07 12.56 -8.38
CA GLU A 168 -7.11 13.14 -7.46
C GLU A 168 -7.84 13.98 -6.42
N PHE A 169 -7.40 13.87 -5.18
CA PHE A 169 -7.95 14.62 -4.05
C PHE A 169 -6.81 15.26 -3.28
N THR A 170 -6.87 16.55 -3.04
CA THR A 170 -6.02 17.18 -2.03
C THR A 170 -6.51 16.79 -0.64
N MET A 171 -5.64 16.17 0.13
CA MET A 171 -5.92 15.71 1.48
C MET A 171 -5.12 16.56 2.47
N TYR A 172 -5.80 17.40 3.23
CA TYR A 172 -5.18 18.24 4.25
C TYR A 172 -4.92 17.42 5.51
N LEU A 173 -3.67 17.29 5.89
CA LEU A 173 -3.24 16.55 7.07
C LEU A 173 -3.36 17.38 8.35
N GLY A 174 -3.27 18.71 8.21
CA GLY A 174 -3.25 19.66 9.33
C GLY A 174 -1.89 19.77 10.01
N LYS A 175 -1.15 18.68 10.06
CA LYS A 175 0.22 18.58 10.59
C LYS A 175 1.10 17.87 9.57
N LYS A 176 2.43 18.01 9.70
CA LYS A 176 3.38 17.29 8.83
C LYS A 176 3.39 15.79 9.12
N SER A 177 3.12 15.42 10.37
CA SER A 177 3.08 14.05 10.85
C SER A 177 1.68 13.72 11.37
N VAL A 178 1.17 12.56 11.00
CA VAL A 178 -0.17 12.06 11.36
C VAL A 178 -0.10 10.61 11.81
N THR A 179 -0.97 10.21 12.74
CA THR A 179 -1.10 8.82 13.13
C THR A 179 -1.75 7.99 12.03
N ARG A 180 -1.54 6.66 12.04
CA ARG A 180 -2.19 5.73 11.12
C ARG A 180 -3.72 5.90 11.14
N ARG A 181 -4.31 6.07 12.33
CA ARG A 181 -5.74 6.33 12.51
C ARG A 181 -6.19 7.59 11.79
N THR A 182 -5.50 8.71 12.03
CA THR A 182 -5.84 9.98 11.38
C THR A 182 -5.71 9.89 9.87
N LEU A 183 -4.67 9.21 9.38
CA LEU A 183 -4.47 8.98 7.96
C LEU A 183 -5.62 8.15 7.38
N ALA A 184 -5.99 7.03 8.03
CA ALA A 184 -7.11 6.19 7.61
C ALA A 184 -8.40 7.01 7.51
N GLN A 185 -8.75 7.78 8.55
CA GLN A 185 -9.95 8.62 8.54
C GLN A 185 -9.99 9.60 7.35
N LYS A 186 -8.85 10.23 7.06
CA LYS A 186 -8.76 11.19 5.95
C LYS A 186 -8.88 10.51 4.58
N VAL A 187 -8.23 9.35 4.41
CA VAL A 187 -8.36 8.54 3.19
C VAL A 187 -9.81 8.10 3.00
N PHE A 188 -10.44 7.54 4.03
CA PHE A 188 -11.82 7.08 3.94
C PHE A 188 -12.81 8.21 3.66
N ALA A 189 -12.62 9.40 4.24
CA ALA A 189 -13.46 10.53 3.91
C ALA A 189 -13.45 10.86 2.41
N ARG A 190 -12.28 10.73 1.75
CA ARG A 190 -12.17 10.94 0.30
C ARG A 190 -12.72 9.79 -0.52
N LEU A 191 -12.53 8.56 -0.06
CA LEU A 191 -13.15 7.39 -0.71
C LEU A 191 -14.67 7.42 -0.60
N LYS A 192 -15.22 7.94 0.49
CA LYS A 192 -16.67 8.19 0.60
C LYS A 192 -17.15 9.08 -0.52
N ASP A 193 -16.51 10.25 -0.69
CA ASP A 193 -16.86 11.18 -1.76
C ASP A 193 -16.81 10.50 -3.14
N LEU A 194 -15.86 9.58 -3.33
CA LEU A 194 -15.73 8.82 -4.58
C LEU A 194 -16.90 7.84 -4.78
N PHE A 195 -17.32 7.13 -3.72
CA PHE A 195 -18.41 6.13 -3.82
C PHE A 195 -19.80 6.77 -3.89
N GLU A 196 -20.00 7.91 -3.23
CA GLU A 196 -21.26 8.66 -3.30
C GLU A 196 -21.38 9.43 -4.63
N ASN A 197 -20.26 9.86 -5.20
CA ASN A 197 -20.19 10.59 -6.47
C ASN A 197 -19.14 9.93 -7.38
N PRO A 198 -19.41 8.73 -7.91
CA PRO A 198 -18.44 8.03 -8.71
C PRO A 198 -18.06 8.83 -9.96
N PRO A 199 -16.78 8.85 -10.33
CA PRO A 199 -16.35 9.48 -11.57
C PRO A 199 -16.95 8.75 -12.77
N GLU A 200 -16.95 9.41 -13.92
CA GLU A 200 -17.34 8.80 -15.17
C GLU A 200 -16.54 7.51 -15.46
N LEU A 201 -17.18 6.58 -16.15
CA LEU A 201 -16.51 5.38 -16.62
C LEU A 201 -15.45 5.74 -17.66
N ASP A 202 -14.28 5.16 -17.56
CA ASP A 202 -13.24 5.27 -18.57
C ASP A 202 -13.48 4.24 -19.68
N ILE A 203 -14.31 4.63 -20.66
CA ILE A 203 -14.69 3.77 -21.77
C ILE A 203 -13.52 3.54 -22.75
N MET A 204 -12.46 4.37 -22.68
CA MET A 204 -11.33 4.32 -23.62
C MET A 204 -10.36 3.16 -23.36
N HIS A 205 -10.35 2.59 -22.17
CA HIS A 205 -9.48 1.45 -21.83
C HIS A 205 -10.06 0.06 -22.19
N LYS A 206 -10.97 -0.01 -23.17
CA LYS A 206 -11.33 -1.28 -23.82
C LYS A 206 -10.21 -1.79 -24.73
N LYS A 207 -8.98 -1.82 -24.28
CA LYS A 207 -7.92 -2.61 -24.89
C LYS A 207 -7.25 -3.45 -23.82
N VAL A 208 -7.72 -4.65 -23.81
CA VAL A 208 -6.99 -5.90 -23.60
C VAL A 208 -6.90 -6.42 -22.17
N CYS A 209 -7.64 -7.45 -21.98
CA CYS A 209 -7.04 -8.67 -21.46
C CYS A 209 -6.66 -9.56 -22.62
#